data_15905e022e1f23791268678b6b0874da
#
_entry.id   15905e022e1f23791268678b6b0874da
#
_cell.length_a   1.000
_cell.length_b   1.000
_cell.length_c   1.000
_cell.angle_alpha   90.00
_cell.angle_beta   90.00
_cell.angle_gamma   90.00
#
_symmetry.space_group_name_H-M   'P 1'
#
loop_
_entity.id
_entity.type
_entity.pdbx_description
1 polymer ?
#
loop_
_entity_poly.entity_id
_entity_poly.type
_entity_poly.pdbx_seq_one_letter_code
_entity_poly.pdbx_strand_id
1 'polypeptide(L)'
;MELDKKEILTMAIFEYLINNWQIIVLTIAALTVIGYAIYVFLSAPTTEQLSKVKEWLLYAVTKAERELGSGTGQIKLRYVYDMFIKQFPFLVEKITFDAFSVLVDEVLEKFRVLLDQNENIKTYVES
;
A
#
# COMPACT_ATOMS: atom_id res chain seq x y z
N MET A 1 -35.98 34.89 36.80
CA MET A 1 -35.79 34.34 35.47
C MET A 1 -35.01 33.03 35.57
N GLU A 2 -35.67 31.91 35.41
CA GLU A 2 -34.99 30.62 35.45
C GLU A 2 -34.26 30.37 34.16
N LEU A 3 -32.97 30.24 34.23
CA LEU A 3 -32.17 29.77 33.09
C LEU A 3 -32.54 28.32 32.82
N ASP A 4 -32.80 28.02 31.56
CA ASP A 4 -33.04 26.65 31.09
C ASP A 4 -31.83 25.80 31.46
N LYS A 5 -32.05 24.53 31.81
CA LYS A 5 -30.99 23.59 32.16
C LYS A 5 -29.96 23.46 31.03
N LYS A 6 -30.38 23.58 29.77
CA LYS A 6 -29.51 23.56 28.60
C LYS A 6 -28.53 24.74 28.61
N GLU A 7 -28.97 25.92 28.96
CA GLU A 7 -28.14 27.13 29.03
C GLU A 7 -27.07 26.99 30.12
N ILE A 8 -27.46 26.50 31.30
CA ILE A 8 -26.56 26.29 32.40
C ILE A 8 -25.49 25.25 32.02
N LEU A 9 -25.90 24.16 31.38
CA LEU A 9 -25.00 23.10 30.95
C LEU A 9 -24.03 23.62 29.88
N THR A 10 -24.53 24.39 28.92
CA THR A 10 -23.71 24.98 27.86
C THR A 10 -22.67 25.93 28.44
N MET A 11 -23.05 26.77 29.39
CA MET A 11 -22.12 27.68 30.03
C MET A 11 -21.07 26.94 30.85
N ALA A 12 -21.44 25.87 31.56
CA ALA A 12 -20.51 25.04 32.33
C ALA A 12 -19.50 24.35 31.41
N ILE A 13 -19.94 23.81 30.30
CA ILE A 13 -19.08 23.17 29.28
C ILE A 13 -18.13 24.21 28.69
N PHE A 14 -18.65 25.40 28.34
CA PHE A 14 -17.85 26.47 27.76
C PHE A 14 -16.77 26.94 28.69
N GLU A 15 -17.12 27.13 29.97
CA GLU A 15 -16.16 27.53 31.02
C GLU A 15 -15.09 26.45 31.23
N TYR A 16 -15.47 25.18 31.24
CA TYR A 16 -14.53 24.06 31.35
C TYR A 16 -13.57 24.05 30.16
N LEU A 17 -14.07 24.25 28.95
CA LEU A 17 -13.25 24.28 27.73
C LEU A 17 -12.22 25.42 27.80
N ILE A 18 -12.63 26.62 28.24
CA ILE A 18 -11.73 27.77 28.33
C ILE A 18 -10.63 27.51 29.38
N ASN A 19 -10.97 26.94 30.52
CA ASN A 19 -10.02 26.69 31.61
C ASN A 19 -9.08 25.54 31.30
N ASN A 20 -9.45 24.62 30.41
CA ASN A 20 -8.68 23.41 30.10
C ASN A 20 -8.30 23.32 28.63
N TRP A 21 -8.12 24.47 27.96
CA TRP A 21 -7.85 24.51 26.54
C TRP A 21 -6.60 23.72 26.13
N GLN A 22 -5.59 23.67 27.03
CA GLN A 22 -4.35 22.93 26.74
C GLN A 22 -4.63 21.43 26.61
N ILE A 23 -5.45 20.89 27.51
CA ILE A 23 -5.84 19.47 27.49
C ILE A 23 -6.64 19.17 26.24
N ILE A 24 -7.53 20.09 25.85
CA ILE A 24 -8.37 19.94 24.66
C ILE A 24 -7.50 19.91 23.40
N VAL A 25 -6.54 20.84 23.29
CA VAL A 25 -5.62 20.89 22.14
C VAL A 25 -4.81 19.60 22.04
N LEU A 26 -4.27 19.12 23.17
CA LEU A 26 -3.52 17.88 23.22
C LEU A 26 -4.38 16.67 22.84
N THR A 27 -5.63 16.64 23.31
CA THR A 27 -6.57 15.55 22.96
C THR A 27 -6.88 15.54 21.47
N ILE A 28 -7.16 16.70 20.88
CA ILE A 28 -7.43 16.83 19.45
C ILE A 28 -6.20 16.39 18.64
N ALA A 29 -5.01 16.84 19.06
CA ALA A 29 -3.76 16.45 18.40
C ALA A 29 -3.56 14.93 18.45
N ALA A 30 -3.77 14.32 19.62
CA ALA A 30 -3.64 12.87 19.79
C ALA A 30 -4.63 12.11 18.91
N LEU A 31 -5.89 12.55 18.87
CA LEU A 31 -6.93 11.93 18.04
C LEU A 31 -6.61 12.06 16.55
N THR A 32 -6.05 13.20 16.15
CA THR A 32 -5.64 13.43 14.75
C THR A 32 -4.52 12.46 14.35
N VAL A 33 -3.51 12.29 15.21
CA VAL A 33 -2.42 11.36 14.97
C VAL A 33 -2.93 9.92 14.87
N ILE A 34 -3.79 9.51 15.81
CA ILE A 34 -4.39 8.17 15.81
C ILE A 34 -5.22 7.94 14.53
N GLY A 35 -6.06 8.91 14.17
CA GLY A 35 -6.87 8.85 12.96
C GLY A 35 -6.02 8.72 11.70
N TYR A 36 -4.94 9.49 11.62
CA TYR A 36 -4.01 9.41 10.50
C TYR A 36 -3.32 8.04 10.44
N ALA A 37 -2.89 7.51 11.57
CA ALA A 37 -2.25 6.20 11.64
C ALA A 37 -3.22 5.09 11.18
N ILE A 38 -4.49 5.16 11.60
CA ILE A 38 -5.52 4.22 11.16
C ILE A 38 -5.75 4.34 9.66
N TYR A 39 -5.83 5.58 9.15
CA TYR A 39 -6.00 5.83 7.72
C TYR A 39 -4.86 5.21 6.90
N VAL A 40 -3.61 5.44 7.30
CA VAL A 40 -2.44 4.89 6.63
C VAL A 40 -2.48 3.36 6.65
N PHE A 41 -2.81 2.77 7.81
CA PHE A 41 -2.89 1.31 7.96
C PHE A 41 -3.97 0.71 7.04
N LEU A 42 -5.16 1.32 6.99
CA LEU A 42 -6.25 0.83 6.16
C LEU A 42 -6.01 1.07 4.67
N SER A 43 -5.23 2.09 4.33
CA SER A 43 -4.89 2.41 2.93
C SER A 43 -3.79 1.53 2.39
N ALA A 44 -2.98 0.93 3.26
CA ALA A 44 -1.91 0.04 2.83
C ALA A 44 -2.49 -1.31 2.38
N PRO A 45 -1.88 -1.96 1.38
CA PRO A 45 -2.29 -3.30 1.00
C PRO A 45 -1.99 -4.29 2.12
N THR A 46 -2.85 -5.30 2.29
CA THR A 46 -2.63 -6.34 3.29
C THR A 46 -1.49 -7.26 2.87
N THR A 47 -0.90 -7.97 3.85
CA THR A 47 0.14 -8.97 3.57
C THR A 47 -0.35 -10.04 2.60
N GLU A 48 -1.60 -10.47 2.75
CA GLU A 48 -2.22 -11.44 1.86
C GLU A 48 -2.34 -10.91 0.43
N GLN A 49 -2.77 -9.65 0.28
CA GLN A 49 -2.85 -9.00 -1.04
C GLN A 49 -1.48 -8.89 -1.69
N LEU A 50 -0.47 -8.47 -0.93
CA LEU A 50 0.91 -8.38 -1.43
C LEU A 50 1.45 -9.75 -1.84
N SER A 51 1.13 -10.80 -1.08
CA SER A 51 1.54 -12.16 -1.42
C SER A 51 0.95 -12.61 -2.75
N LYS A 52 -0.33 -12.35 -2.97
CA LYS A 52 -1.00 -12.68 -4.23
C LYS A 52 -0.41 -11.90 -5.40
N VAL A 53 -0.11 -10.63 -5.19
CA VAL A 53 0.54 -9.80 -6.22
C VAL A 53 1.92 -10.35 -6.57
N LYS A 54 2.71 -10.74 -5.56
CA LYS A 54 4.05 -11.31 -5.79
C LYS A 54 4.00 -12.61 -6.56
N GLU A 55 3.06 -13.50 -6.24
CA GLU A 55 2.86 -14.74 -6.99
C GLU A 55 2.50 -14.47 -8.45
N TRP A 56 1.57 -13.56 -8.64
CA TRP A 56 1.15 -13.17 -9.98
C TRP A 56 2.28 -12.48 -10.76
N LEU A 57 3.09 -11.66 -10.07
CA LEU A 57 4.22 -10.97 -10.69
C LEU A 57 5.23 -11.94 -11.26
N LEU A 58 5.47 -13.05 -10.59
CA LEU A 58 6.37 -14.08 -11.10
C LEU A 58 5.92 -14.57 -12.47
N TYR A 59 4.62 -14.82 -12.60
CA TYR A 59 4.01 -15.19 -13.89
C TYR A 59 4.14 -14.06 -14.91
N ALA A 60 3.78 -12.84 -14.52
CA ALA A 60 3.75 -11.70 -15.43
C ALA A 60 5.14 -11.33 -15.95
N VAL A 61 6.15 -11.38 -15.07
CA VAL A 61 7.54 -11.11 -15.43
C VAL A 61 8.03 -12.17 -16.42
N THR A 62 7.74 -13.45 -16.16
CA THR A 62 8.10 -14.55 -17.05
C THR A 62 7.47 -14.36 -18.42
N LYS A 63 6.20 -13.97 -18.46
CA LYS A 63 5.50 -13.70 -19.71
C LYS A 63 6.11 -12.54 -20.48
N ALA A 64 6.46 -11.45 -19.77
CA ALA A 64 7.10 -10.29 -20.38
C ALA A 64 8.47 -10.63 -20.97
N GLU A 65 9.27 -11.43 -20.26
CA GLU A 65 10.55 -11.91 -20.76
C GLU A 65 10.39 -12.71 -22.04
N ARG A 66 9.38 -13.57 -22.08
CA ARG A 66 9.11 -14.41 -23.25
C ARG A 66 8.69 -13.57 -24.46
N GLU A 67 7.81 -12.59 -24.26
CA GLU A 67 7.22 -11.81 -25.36
C GLU A 67 8.13 -10.69 -25.87
N LEU A 68 8.89 -10.05 -24.97
CA LEU A 68 9.67 -8.86 -25.31
C LEU A 68 11.17 -9.10 -25.46
N GLY A 69 11.66 -10.26 -25.02
CA GLY A 69 13.07 -10.61 -25.12
C GLY A 69 13.95 -9.85 -24.14
N SER A 70 15.27 -9.98 -24.30
CA SER A 70 16.26 -9.35 -23.41
C SER A 70 16.54 -7.89 -23.82
N GLY A 71 17.03 -7.08 -22.88
CA GLY A 71 17.49 -5.73 -23.15
C GLY A 71 16.43 -4.63 -23.13
N THR A 72 15.20 -4.94 -22.74
CA THR A 72 14.07 -3.99 -22.76
C THR A 72 13.48 -3.77 -21.36
N GLY A 73 14.35 -3.57 -20.36
CA GLY A 73 13.95 -3.49 -18.95
C GLY A 73 12.84 -2.49 -18.63
N GLN A 74 12.95 -1.25 -19.11
CA GLN A 74 11.93 -0.23 -18.88
C GLN A 74 10.61 -0.56 -19.58
N ILE A 75 10.69 -1.07 -20.80
CA ILE A 75 9.51 -1.48 -21.58
C ILE A 75 8.82 -2.64 -20.88
N LYS A 76 9.58 -3.62 -20.39
CA LYS A 76 9.04 -4.77 -19.65
C LYS A 76 8.34 -4.34 -18.36
N LEU A 77 8.95 -3.44 -17.61
CA LEU A 77 8.35 -2.91 -16.39
C LEU A 77 7.01 -2.25 -16.67
N ARG A 78 6.96 -1.43 -17.72
CA ARG A 78 5.72 -0.77 -18.13
C ARG A 78 4.66 -1.78 -18.58
N TYR A 79 5.07 -2.77 -19.33
CA TYR A 79 4.19 -3.84 -19.80
C TYR A 79 3.58 -4.61 -18.62
N VAL A 80 4.41 -4.98 -17.64
CA VAL A 80 3.95 -5.70 -16.45
C VAL A 80 3.04 -4.80 -15.59
N TYR A 81 3.36 -3.51 -15.49
CA TYR A 81 2.50 -2.55 -14.77
C TYR A 81 1.13 -2.41 -15.42
N ASP A 82 1.06 -2.34 -16.75
CA ASP A 82 -0.21 -2.29 -17.46
C ASP A 82 -1.04 -3.55 -17.21
N MET A 83 -0.40 -4.71 -17.17
CA MET A 83 -1.06 -5.96 -16.80
C MET A 83 -1.55 -5.94 -15.36
N PHE A 84 -0.76 -5.36 -14.44
CA PHE A 84 -1.12 -5.23 -13.03
C PHE A 84 -2.40 -4.40 -12.86
N ILE A 85 -2.49 -3.27 -13.56
CA ILE A 85 -3.68 -2.41 -13.52
C ILE A 85 -4.94 -3.19 -13.90
N LYS A 86 -4.83 -4.05 -14.91
CA LYS A 86 -5.96 -4.85 -15.39
C LYS A 86 -6.32 -5.98 -14.44
N GLN A 87 -5.31 -6.59 -13.81
CA GLN A 87 -5.50 -7.75 -12.95
C GLN A 87 -5.96 -7.36 -11.54
N PHE A 88 -5.43 -6.26 -11.00
CA PHE A 88 -5.69 -5.81 -9.64
C PHE A 88 -6.14 -4.34 -9.61
N PRO A 89 -7.27 -3.99 -10.26
CA PRO A 89 -7.69 -2.60 -10.35
C PRO A 89 -7.93 -1.95 -8.98
N PHE A 90 -8.33 -2.73 -7.97
CA PHE A 90 -8.58 -2.24 -6.62
C PHE A 90 -7.30 -1.95 -5.83
N LEU A 91 -6.15 -2.43 -6.28
CA LEU A 91 -4.86 -2.19 -5.62
C LEU A 91 -4.06 -1.05 -6.24
N VAL A 92 -4.47 -0.55 -7.40
CA VAL A 92 -3.74 0.52 -8.12
C VAL A 92 -3.61 1.78 -7.26
N GLU A 93 -4.64 2.12 -6.50
CA GLU A 93 -4.61 3.28 -5.61
C GLU A 93 -3.74 3.05 -4.38
N LYS A 94 -3.56 1.79 -3.96
CA LYS A 94 -2.82 1.42 -2.75
C LYS A 94 -1.33 1.18 -3.01
N ILE A 95 -0.98 0.87 -4.25
CA ILE A 95 0.40 0.56 -4.64
C ILE A 95 0.82 1.55 -5.73
N THR A 96 1.73 2.47 -5.39
CA THR A 96 2.26 3.44 -6.34
C THR A 96 3.15 2.74 -7.36
N PHE A 97 3.44 3.41 -8.49
CA PHE A 97 4.35 2.86 -9.49
C PHE A 97 5.74 2.57 -8.90
N ASP A 98 6.24 3.45 -8.03
CA ASP A 98 7.53 3.24 -7.37
C ASP A 98 7.51 2.02 -6.47
N ALA A 99 6.46 1.86 -5.67
CA ALA A 99 6.29 0.68 -4.81
C ALA A 99 6.13 -0.59 -5.65
N PHE A 100 5.41 -0.52 -6.76
CA PHE A 100 5.27 -1.62 -7.71
C PHE A 100 6.63 -2.02 -8.29
N SER A 101 7.45 -1.04 -8.66
CA SER A 101 8.79 -1.27 -9.18
C SER A 101 9.66 -2.04 -8.17
N VAL A 102 9.57 -1.68 -6.90
CA VAL A 102 10.28 -2.39 -5.81
C VAL A 102 9.81 -3.84 -5.71
N LEU A 103 8.49 -4.07 -5.80
CA LEU A 103 7.95 -5.44 -5.77
C LEU A 103 8.46 -6.27 -6.95
N VAL A 104 8.54 -5.67 -8.13
CA VAL A 104 9.09 -6.34 -9.32
C VAL A 104 10.55 -6.73 -9.09
N ASP A 105 11.34 -5.81 -8.53
CA ASP A 105 12.75 -6.08 -8.24
C ASP A 105 12.91 -7.22 -7.23
N GLU A 106 12.07 -7.26 -6.20
CA GLU A 106 12.08 -8.36 -5.22
C GLU A 106 11.74 -9.70 -5.86
N VAL A 107 10.75 -9.73 -6.73
CA VAL A 107 10.32 -10.95 -7.43
C VAL A 107 11.41 -11.40 -8.40
N LEU A 108 12.05 -10.48 -9.11
CA LEU A 108 13.16 -10.79 -10.00
C LEU A 108 14.33 -11.39 -9.25
N GLU A 109 14.66 -10.86 -8.08
CA GLU A 109 15.74 -11.38 -7.25
C GLU A 109 15.45 -12.82 -6.79
N LYS A 110 14.22 -13.07 -6.31
CA LYS A 110 13.80 -14.42 -5.96
C LYS A 110 13.84 -15.37 -7.15
N PHE A 111 13.46 -14.91 -8.31
CA PHE A 111 13.46 -15.69 -9.54
C PHE A 111 14.89 -16.09 -9.92
N ARG A 112 15.84 -15.16 -9.81
CA ARG A 112 17.26 -15.44 -10.07
C ARG A 112 17.80 -16.49 -9.12
N VAL A 113 17.47 -16.37 -7.83
CA VAL A 113 17.89 -17.33 -6.81
C VAL A 113 17.32 -18.72 -7.14
N LEU A 114 16.06 -18.81 -7.50
CA LEU A 114 15.41 -20.07 -7.87
C LEU A 114 16.04 -20.69 -9.13
N LEU A 115 16.38 -19.86 -10.12
CA LEU A 115 17.06 -20.32 -11.34
C LEU A 115 18.44 -20.88 -11.03
N ASP A 116 19.20 -20.21 -10.17
CA ASP A 116 20.53 -20.65 -9.77
C ASP A 116 20.49 -21.97 -8.98
N GLN A 117 19.43 -22.19 -8.21
CA GLN A 117 19.25 -23.39 -7.39
C GLN A 117 18.67 -24.56 -8.17
N ASN A 118 18.01 -24.32 -9.30
CA ASN A 118 17.29 -25.36 -10.04
C ASN A 118 17.54 -25.25 -11.54
N GLU A 119 18.46 -26.08 -12.03
CA GLU A 119 18.82 -26.12 -13.44
C GLU A 119 17.64 -26.49 -14.36
N ASN A 120 16.70 -27.28 -13.88
CA ASN A 120 15.51 -27.65 -14.64
C ASN A 120 14.63 -26.45 -14.97
N ILE A 121 14.45 -25.55 -13.99
CA ILE A 121 13.72 -24.31 -14.18
C ILE A 121 14.47 -23.42 -15.16
N LYS A 122 15.79 -23.31 -15.01
CA LYS A 122 16.65 -22.52 -15.89
C LYS A 122 16.55 -23.03 -17.34
N THR A 123 16.65 -24.34 -17.54
CA THR A 123 16.52 -24.95 -18.84
C THR A 123 15.16 -24.66 -19.45
N TYR A 124 14.09 -24.75 -18.67
CA TYR A 124 12.72 -24.46 -19.12
C TYR A 124 12.58 -23.02 -19.60
N VAL A 125 13.14 -22.06 -18.87
CA VAL A 125 13.05 -20.63 -19.20
C VAL A 125 13.90 -20.29 -20.42
N GLU A 126 15.08 -20.91 -20.56
CA GLU A 126 15.99 -20.68 -21.68
C GLU A 126 15.54 -21.36 -22.97
N SER A 127 14.72 -22.39 -22.86
CA SER A 127 14.17 -23.09 -24.03
C SER A 127 12.94 -22.35 -24.58
#